data_b3aa464d2d813b55dba67b46fb3ee10b
#
_entry.id   b3aa464d2d813b55dba67b46fb3ee10b
#
_cell.length_a   1.000
_cell.length_b   1.000
_cell.length_c   1.000
_cell.angle_alpha   90.00
_cell.angle_beta   90.00
_cell.angle_gamma   90.00
#
_symmetry.space_group_name_H-M   'P 1'
#
loop_
_entity.id
_entity.type
_entity.pdbx_description
1 polymer ?
#
loop_
_entity_poly.entity_id
_entity_poly.type
_entity_poly.pdbx_seq_one_letter_code
_entity_poly.pdbx_strand_id
1 'polypeptide(L)'
;MNKMNNKIKTMLIGAMAIVGICSCSEQTPEVFDNIDGIYLNNRSNTNILQDSTNVTFVYQKGDEMQVPVKIQLLGRPSDKAREIALTVTSNDATEGVDYILPEKAELAAGETVLNYMITLKRTAVLKTSQKHLQIALQPNANFTLPVTQETTANGDTVTTLSYKIVFSDQFTTAPKAWEKGLLGVFTQQKFELACKVLDLNPADFNDDSKMTLAMQSYISAEMQSYVKEQQKLRNNGEAYDANAFDANGNALQYYEV
;
A
#
# COMPACT_ATOMS: atom_id res chain seq x y z
N MET A 1 26.74 -84.27 5.00
CA MET A 1 25.94 -83.21 5.63
C MET A 1 26.79 -82.57 6.74
N ASN A 2 27.40 -81.46 6.42
CA ASN A 2 28.35 -80.76 7.32
C ASN A 2 27.61 -79.94 8.37
N LYS A 3 27.79 -80.30 9.64
CA LYS A 3 27.39 -79.53 10.80
C LYS A 3 28.22 -78.24 10.82
N MET A 4 27.69 -77.19 10.38
CA MET A 4 28.30 -75.85 10.49
C MET A 4 28.36 -75.45 11.95
N ASN A 5 29.57 -75.18 12.43
CA ASN A 5 29.92 -74.97 13.82
C ASN A 5 29.15 -73.75 14.39
N ASN A 6 28.46 -73.94 15.53
CA ASN A 6 27.64 -72.88 16.18
C ASN A 6 28.39 -71.57 16.46
N LYS A 7 29.74 -71.69 16.65
CA LYS A 7 30.61 -70.52 16.82
C LYS A 7 30.66 -69.56 15.62
N ILE A 8 30.52 -70.09 14.37
CA ILE A 8 30.52 -69.27 13.14
C ILE A 8 29.17 -68.54 12.99
N LYS A 9 28.07 -69.20 13.41
CA LYS A 9 26.73 -68.56 13.36
C LYS A 9 26.61 -67.39 14.35
N THR A 10 27.21 -67.50 15.53
CA THR A 10 27.25 -66.47 16.58
C THR A 10 28.11 -65.26 16.10
N MET A 11 29.21 -65.54 15.40
CA MET A 11 30.08 -64.46 14.88
C MET A 11 29.51 -63.75 13.72
N LEU A 12 28.68 -64.37 12.86
CA LEU A 12 27.97 -63.72 11.77
C LEU A 12 26.79 -62.86 12.24
N ILE A 13 26.12 -63.27 13.34
CA ILE A 13 25.02 -62.46 13.94
C ILE A 13 25.62 -61.26 14.70
N GLY A 14 26.79 -61.40 15.34
CA GLY A 14 27.48 -60.28 15.97
C GLY A 14 28.01 -59.22 14.99
N ALA A 15 28.45 -59.62 13.80
CA ALA A 15 28.93 -58.71 12.76
C ALA A 15 27.80 -57.94 12.06
N MET A 16 26.56 -58.45 12.03
CA MET A 16 25.40 -57.81 11.42
C MET A 16 24.74 -56.79 12.37
N ALA A 17 25.00 -56.84 13.68
CA ALA A 17 24.44 -55.88 14.65
C ALA A 17 25.27 -54.57 14.78
N ILE A 18 26.46 -54.49 14.19
CA ILE A 18 27.35 -53.32 14.30
C ILE A 18 27.19 -52.35 13.14
N VAL A 19 26.48 -52.70 12.05
CA VAL A 19 26.29 -51.86 10.87
C VAL A 19 25.05 -50.94 11.00
N GLY A 20 24.27 -51.03 12.09
CA GLY A 20 23.03 -50.28 12.30
C GLY A 20 23.13 -48.93 12.99
N ILE A 21 24.33 -48.45 13.36
CA ILE A 21 24.52 -47.11 13.94
C ILE A 21 25.34 -46.22 13.01
N CYS A 22 24.92 -46.16 11.71
CA CYS A 22 25.16 -44.93 10.96
C CYS A 22 24.19 -43.92 11.54
N SER A 23 24.64 -43.18 12.52
CA SER A 23 24.07 -41.95 12.98
C SER A 23 23.73 -41.11 11.76
N CYS A 24 22.44 -40.97 11.45
CA CYS A 24 22.00 -39.75 10.78
C CYS A 24 22.51 -38.62 11.67
N SER A 25 23.54 -37.93 11.24
CA SER A 25 23.78 -36.60 11.74
C SER A 25 22.51 -35.83 11.37
N GLU A 26 21.61 -35.62 12.32
CA GLU A 26 20.59 -34.58 12.22
C GLU A 26 21.37 -33.32 11.91
N GLN A 27 21.35 -32.93 10.64
CA GLN A 27 21.71 -31.56 10.30
C GLN A 27 20.67 -30.74 11.03
N THR A 28 21.06 -30.14 12.14
CA THR A 28 20.26 -29.09 12.77
C THR A 28 19.92 -28.13 11.67
N PRO A 29 18.63 -27.82 11.44
CA PRO A 29 18.27 -26.81 10.46
C PRO A 29 19.17 -25.59 10.68
N GLU A 30 19.78 -25.05 9.62
CA GLU A 30 20.53 -23.81 9.75
C GLU A 30 19.56 -22.78 10.33
N VAL A 31 19.65 -22.59 11.63
CA VAL A 31 18.91 -21.54 12.32
C VAL A 31 19.61 -20.26 11.88
N PHE A 32 18.86 -19.26 11.45
CA PHE A 32 19.37 -17.91 11.20
C PHE A 32 19.86 -17.27 12.51
N ASP A 33 20.81 -17.95 13.18
CA ASP A 33 21.49 -17.45 14.35
C ASP A 33 22.55 -16.47 13.91
N ASN A 34 22.50 -15.25 14.45
CA ASN A 34 23.40 -14.12 14.22
C ASN A 34 23.21 -13.32 12.93
N ILE A 35 22.06 -13.38 12.29
CA ILE A 35 21.71 -12.42 11.23
C ILE A 35 20.78 -11.36 11.85
N ASP A 36 21.30 -10.16 12.02
CA ASP A 36 20.51 -8.97 12.31
C ASP A 36 20.29 -8.24 10.99
N GLY A 37 19.37 -8.76 10.18
CA GLY A 37 19.05 -8.21 8.86
C GLY A 37 17.68 -7.57 8.83
N ILE A 38 17.52 -6.57 7.97
CA ILE A 38 16.21 -5.98 7.65
C ILE A 38 16.04 -5.85 6.14
N TYR A 39 14.78 -5.83 5.69
CA TYR A 39 14.41 -5.62 4.30
C TYR A 39 13.01 -5.03 4.21
N LEU A 40 12.68 -4.37 3.10
CA LEU A 40 11.34 -3.88 2.80
C LEU A 40 10.45 -5.04 2.35
N ASN A 41 9.28 -5.18 2.98
CA ASN A 41 8.35 -6.27 2.73
C ASN A 41 6.92 -5.75 2.50
N ASN A 42 6.80 -4.78 1.59
CA ASN A 42 5.49 -4.28 1.15
C ASN A 42 4.90 -5.25 0.13
N ARG A 43 3.70 -5.76 0.40
CA ARG A 43 3.06 -6.77 -0.46
C ARG A 43 1.65 -6.36 -0.85
N SER A 44 1.27 -6.70 -2.07
CA SER A 44 -0.10 -6.55 -2.56
C SER A 44 -1.08 -7.48 -1.81
N ASN A 45 -2.38 -7.28 -2.04
CA ASN A 45 -3.42 -8.16 -1.52
C ASN A 45 -3.28 -9.63 -2.00
N THR A 46 -2.58 -9.85 -3.11
CA THR A 46 -2.24 -11.17 -3.65
C THR A 46 -0.88 -11.68 -3.18
N ASN A 47 -0.31 -11.06 -2.14
CA ASN A 47 0.97 -11.40 -1.52
C ASN A 47 2.21 -11.29 -2.45
N ILE A 48 2.11 -10.49 -3.51
CA ILE A 48 3.24 -10.18 -4.39
C ILE A 48 4.02 -9.01 -3.80
N LEU A 49 5.36 -9.17 -3.66
CA LEU A 49 6.24 -8.10 -3.21
C LEU A 49 6.18 -6.92 -4.17
N GLN A 50 6.17 -5.72 -3.61
CA GLN A 50 6.11 -4.45 -4.34
C GLN A 50 7.24 -3.54 -3.89
N ASP A 51 7.90 -2.87 -4.81
CA ASP A 51 8.89 -1.82 -4.58
C ASP A 51 8.30 -0.40 -4.69
N SER A 52 7.00 -0.32 -4.96
CA SER A 52 6.31 0.96 -5.14
C SER A 52 4.82 0.87 -4.83
N THR A 53 4.23 2.03 -4.55
CA THR A 53 2.78 2.21 -4.47
C THR A 53 2.36 3.52 -5.10
N ASN A 54 1.17 3.52 -5.72
CA ASN A 54 0.50 4.73 -6.17
C ASN A 54 -0.72 4.96 -5.29
N VAL A 55 -0.80 6.16 -4.70
CA VAL A 55 -1.92 6.57 -3.85
C VAL A 55 -2.54 7.86 -4.37
N THR A 56 -3.84 8.01 -4.20
CA THR A 56 -4.55 9.21 -4.62
C THR A 56 -5.49 9.71 -3.54
N PHE A 57 -5.54 11.03 -3.38
CA PHE A 57 -6.44 11.69 -2.44
C PHE A 57 -7.89 11.78 -2.93
N VAL A 58 -8.16 11.51 -4.21
CA VAL A 58 -9.50 11.66 -4.78
C VAL A 58 -10.59 10.87 -4.05
N TYR A 59 -10.23 9.79 -3.37
CA TYR A 59 -11.14 8.97 -2.57
C TYR A 59 -11.06 9.24 -1.06
N GLN A 60 -10.37 10.31 -0.65
CA GLN A 60 -10.21 10.68 0.76
C GLN A 60 -11.02 11.94 1.09
N LYS A 61 -11.74 11.94 2.24
CA LYS A 61 -12.37 13.15 2.77
C LYS A 61 -11.37 14.12 3.40
N GLY A 62 -10.29 13.58 3.99
CA GLY A 62 -9.28 14.37 4.70
C GLY A 62 -8.16 14.87 3.80
N ASP A 63 -7.40 15.81 4.35
CA ASP A 63 -6.23 16.39 3.70
C ASP A 63 -4.92 15.68 4.05
N GLU A 64 -4.99 14.59 4.82
CA GLU A 64 -3.86 13.76 5.19
C GLU A 64 -4.16 12.27 4.94
N MET A 65 -3.13 11.53 4.54
CA MET A 65 -3.18 10.10 4.30
C MET A 65 -1.93 9.43 4.86
N GLN A 66 -2.10 8.38 5.64
CA GLN A 66 -0.98 7.58 6.13
C GLN A 66 -0.69 6.43 5.18
N VAL A 67 0.58 6.31 4.78
CA VAL A 67 1.08 5.23 3.92
C VAL A 67 2.12 4.42 4.70
N PRO A 68 1.85 3.14 4.98
CA PRO A 68 2.79 2.28 5.65
C PRO A 68 3.92 1.84 4.71
N VAL A 69 5.16 1.99 5.16
CA VAL A 69 6.32 1.32 4.57
C VAL A 69 6.73 0.21 5.52
N LYS A 70 6.51 -1.03 5.10
CA LYS A 70 6.73 -2.20 5.94
C LYS A 70 8.18 -2.64 5.88
N ILE A 71 8.84 -2.62 7.04
CA ILE A 71 10.21 -3.11 7.24
C ILE A 71 10.15 -4.38 8.05
N GLN A 72 10.75 -5.46 7.55
CA GLN A 72 10.73 -6.79 8.15
C GLN A 72 12.10 -7.16 8.68
N LEU A 73 12.15 -7.69 9.90
CA LEU A 73 13.34 -8.29 10.48
C LEU A 73 13.60 -9.65 9.82
N LEU A 74 14.85 -9.90 9.49
CA LEU A 74 15.42 -11.22 9.21
C LEU A 74 16.34 -11.57 10.37
N GLY A 75 15.96 -12.55 11.17
CA GLY A 75 16.66 -12.95 12.38
C GLY A 75 15.72 -13.03 13.59
N ARG A 76 16.30 -13.01 14.77
CA ARG A 76 15.54 -13.11 16.02
C ARG A 76 15.15 -11.74 16.56
N PRO A 77 13.94 -11.60 17.14
CA PRO A 77 13.57 -10.39 17.85
C PRO A 77 14.51 -10.15 19.04
N SER A 78 14.81 -8.89 19.32
CA SER A 78 15.62 -8.48 20.46
C SER A 78 14.73 -8.07 21.64
N ASP A 79 15.22 -8.21 22.86
CA ASP A 79 14.60 -7.69 24.08
C ASP A 79 14.73 -6.16 24.22
N LYS A 80 15.44 -5.52 23.29
CA LYS A 80 15.65 -4.06 23.24
C LYS A 80 15.18 -3.49 21.92
N ALA A 81 14.67 -2.29 21.97
CA ALA A 81 14.38 -1.50 20.78
C ALA A 81 15.67 -1.19 20.00
N ARG A 82 15.60 -1.21 18.66
CA ARG A 82 16.74 -1.02 17.75
C ARG A 82 16.40 -0.03 16.66
N GLU A 83 17.22 1.00 16.56
CA GLU A 83 17.08 2.02 15.51
C GLU A 83 17.35 1.44 14.12
N ILE A 84 16.49 1.78 13.17
CA ILE A 84 16.62 1.47 11.74
C ILE A 84 17.10 2.73 11.02
N ALA A 85 18.21 2.62 10.28
CA ALA A 85 18.68 3.68 9.42
C ALA A 85 17.95 3.61 8.05
N LEU A 86 17.33 4.72 7.66
CA LEU A 86 16.74 4.88 6.34
C LEU A 86 16.88 6.33 5.87
N THR A 87 16.78 6.53 4.56
CA THR A 87 16.72 7.85 3.94
C THR A 87 15.41 7.99 3.19
N VAL A 88 14.81 9.19 3.25
CA VAL A 88 13.67 9.56 2.43
C VAL A 88 14.10 10.74 1.56
N THR A 89 13.97 10.59 0.25
CA THR A 89 14.36 11.62 -0.72
C THR A 89 13.24 11.90 -1.70
N SER A 90 13.20 13.13 -2.20
CA SER A 90 12.29 13.56 -3.25
C SER A 90 12.93 14.67 -4.07
N ASN A 91 12.56 14.77 -5.35
CA ASN A 91 12.91 15.88 -6.23
C ASN A 91 11.76 16.88 -6.42
N ASP A 92 10.55 16.52 -5.97
CA ASP A 92 9.31 17.25 -6.26
C ASP A 92 8.39 17.44 -5.03
N ALA A 93 8.70 16.77 -3.90
CA ALA A 93 7.98 16.91 -2.64
C ALA A 93 8.87 17.46 -1.53
N THR A 94 8.29 18.28 -0.65
CA THR A 94 8.99 18.94 0.46
C THR A 94 8.44 18.45 1.79
N GLU A 95 9.34 18.00 2.69
CA GLU A 95 8.98 17.61 4.05
C GLU A 95 8.35 18.79 4.83
N GLY A 96 7.35 18.49 5.64
CA GLY A 96 6.56 19.49 6.37
C GLY A 96 5.45 20.14 5.54
N VAL A 97 5.58 20.19 4.21
CA VAL A 97 4.59 20.75 3.26
C VAL A 97 3.77 19.64 2.61
N ASP A 98 4.41 18.68 1.96
CA ASP A 98 3.78 17.64 1.17
C ASP A 98 3.70 16.30 1.91
N TYR A 99 4.60 16.09 2.87
CA TYR A 99 4.61 14.89 3.70
C TYR A 99 5.25 15.18 5.08
N ILE A 100 4.99 14.29 6.03
CA ILE A 100 5.60 14.28 7.36
C ILE A 100 6.14 12.87 7.60
N LEU A 101 7.38 12.80 8.10
CA LEU A 101 8.00 11.56 8.53
C LEU A 101 7.76 11.31 10.02
N PRO A 102 7.68 10.04 10.48
CA PRO A 102 7.76 9.73 11.89
C PRO A 102 9.07 10.24 12.50
N GLU A 103 9.02 10.65 13.75
CA GLU A 103 10.21 11.16 14.48
C GLU A 103 11.35 10.13 14.52
N LYS A 104 11.02 8.82 14.57
CA LYS A 104 11.96 7.73 14.64
C LYS A 104 11.56 6.57 13.74
N ALA A 105 12.55 5.89 13.19
CA ALA A 105 12.41 4.57 12.62
C ALA A 105 13.05 3.57 13.60
N GLU A 106 12.24 2.88 14.38
CA GLU A 106 12.71 1.99 15.45
C GLU A 106 11.89 0.70 15.49
N LEU A 107 12.58 -0.44 15.49
CA LEU A 107 11.97 -1.73 15.74
C LEU A 107 11.88 -1.94 17.24
N ALA A 108 10.67 -1.97 17.78
CA ALA A 108 10.45 -2.11 19.21
C ALA A 108 10.92 -3.48 19.76
N ALA A 109 11.15 -3.56 21.07
CA ALA A 109 11.53 -4.80 21.73
C ALA A 109 10.49 -5.90 21.47
N GLY A 110 10.93 -7.09 21.09
CA GLY A 110 10.09 -8.23 20.76
C GLY A 110 9.45 -8.20 19.37
N GLU A 111 9.48 -7.08 18.67
CA GLU A 111 8.85 -6.93 17.35
C GLU A 111 9.75 -7.46 16.22
N THR A 112 9.09 -7.92 15.15
CA THR A 112 9.74 -8.39 13.93
C THR A 112 9.37 -7.54 12.71
N VAL A 113 8.45 -6.59 12.87
CA VAL A 113 7.94 -5.71 11.80
C VAL A 113 7.84 -4.29 12.32
N LEU A 114 8.33 -3.35 11.53
CA LEU A 114 8.01 -1.93 11.66
C LEU A 114 7.14 -1.50 10.47
N ASN A 115 5.97 -0.94 10.75
CA ASN A 115 5.21 -0.17 9.77
C ASN A 115 5.63 1.31 9.93
N TYR A 116 6.55 1.76 9.10
CA TYR A 116 6.99 3.16 9.08
C TYR A 116 5.94 4.01 8.38
N MET A 117 5.13 4.75 9.17
CA MET A 117 3.92 5.45 8.72
C MET A 117 4.27 6.84 8.20
N ILE A 118 4.37 7.02 6.88
CA ILE A 118 4.56 8.33 6.26
C ILE A 118 3.20 9.00 6.10
N THR A 119 3.05 10.22 6.62
CA THR A 119 1.84 11.03 6.43
C THR A 119 2.01 11.89 5.20
N LEU A 120 1.22 11.65 4.16
CA LEU A 120 1.13 12.50 2.97
C LEU A 120 0.12 13.61 3.21
N LYS A 121 0.35 14.80 2.65
CA LYS A 121 -0.55 15.96 2.73
C LYS A 121 -1.15 16.28 1.37
N ARG A 122 -2.44 16.58 1.37
CA ARG A 122 -3.17 17.00 0.18
C ARG A 122 -2.89 18.47 -0.10
N THR A 123 -2.14 18.75 -1.15
CA THR A 123 -1.83 20.11 -1.60
C THR A 123 -2.51 20.40 -2.94
N ALA A 124 -2.79 21.68 -3.24
CA ALA A 124 -3.48 22.07 -4.46
C ALA A 124 -2.74 21.62 -5.75
N VAL A 125 -1.41 21.53 -5.69
CA VAL A 125 -0.57 21.10 -6.83
C VAL A 125 -0.85 19.65 -7.23
N LEU A 126 -1.25 18.79 -6.30
CA LEU A 126 -1.57 17.39 -6.57
C LEU A 126 -2.76 17.20 -7.53
N LYS A 127 -3.59 18.23 -7.73
CA LYS A 127 -4.67 18.21 -8.73
C LYS A 127 -4.17 18.22 -10.17
N THR A 128 -2.96 18.72 -10.40
CA THR A 128 -2.38 18.87 -11.73
C THR A 128 -1.09 18.09 -11.94
N SER A 129 -0.44 17.65 -10.86
CA SER A 129 0.78 16.87 -10.90
C SER A 129 0.80 15.79 -9.83
N GLN A 130 1.62 14.79 -10.01
CA GLN A 130 1.94 13.79 -9.00
C GLN A 130 3.29 14.11 -8.37
N LYS A 131 3.49 13.65 -7.13
CA LYS A 131 4.73 13.76 -6.39
C LYS A 131 5.26 12.41 -5.99
N HIS A 132 6.57 12.32 -5.72
CA HIS A 132 7.29 11.08 -5.51
C HIS A 132 8.12 11.14 -4.25
N LEU A 133 8.12 10.06 -3.48
CA LEU A 133 9.08 9.82 -2.40
C LEU A 133 9.84 8.53 -2.70
N GLN A 134 11.14 8.54 -2.43
CA GLN A 134 11.99 7.36 -2.46
C GLN A 134 12.50 7.10 -1.05
N ILE A 135 12.13 5.97 -0.49
CA ILE A 135 12.58 5.46 0.79
C ILE A 135 13.68 4.44 0.52
N ALA A 136 14.83 4.52 1.20
CA ALA A 136 15.90 3.56 1.05
C ALA A 136 16.45 3.15 2.43
N LEU A 137 16.56 1.86 2.68
CA LEU A 137 17.22 1.32 3.86
C LEU A 137 18.72 1.57 3.80
N GLN A 138 19.32 1.83 4.95
CA GLN A 138 20.76 1.97 5.13
C GLN A 138 21.23 0.97 6.18
N PRO A 139 22.40 0.34 6.02
CA PRO A 139 22.97 -0.48 7.08
C PRO A 139 23.41 0.40 8.25
N ASN A 140 23.36 -0.12 9.46
CA ASN A 140 23.86 0.55 10.66
C ASN A 140 24.46 -0.46 11.65
N ALA A 141 24.76 -0.03 12.87
CA ALA A 141 25.30 -0.92 13.91
C ALA A 141 24.33 -2.02 14.37
N ASN A 142 23.01 -1.81 14.16
CA ASN A 142 21.97 -2.75 14.59
C ASN A 142 21.57 -3.73 13.48
N PHE A 143 21.69 -3.33 12.21
CA PHE A 143 21.13 -4.09 11.09
C PHE A 143 21.99 -4.06 9.84
N THR A 144 22.10 -5.22 9.22
CA THR A 144 22.64 -5.42 7.87
C THR A 144 21.51 -5.54 6.85
N LEU A 145 21.84 -5.53 5.55
CA LEU A 145 20.90 -5.63 4.44
C LEU A 145 21.19 -6.90 3.61
N PRO A 146 20.98 -8.10 4.15
CA PRO A 146 21.40 -9.34 3.50
C PRO A 146 20.51 -9.75 2.32
N VAL A 147 19.24 -9.30 2.31
CA VAL A 147 18.30 -9.54 1.21
C VAL A 147 18.19 -8.27 0.39
N THR A 148 18.66 -8.29 -0.85
CA THR A 148 18.69 -7.10 -1.72
C THR A 148 17.56 -7.10 -2.74
N GLN A 149 16.99 -8.26 -3.04
CA GLN A 149 15.94 -8.45 -4.01
C GLN A 149 15.19 -9.76 -3.78
N GLU A 150 13.98 -9.86 -4.31
CA GLU A 150 13.16 -11.08 -4.36
C GLU A 150 12.67 -11.30 -5.78
N THR A 151 12.67 -12.55 -6.25
CA THR A 151 12.04 -12.90 -7.52
C THR A 151 10.58 -13.27 -7.24
N THR A 152 9.64 -12.56 -7.89
CA THR A 152 8.21 -12.82 -7.75
C THR A 152 7.80 -14.09 -8.48
N ALA A 153 6.61 -14.60 -8.22
CA ALA A 153 6.06 -15.76 -8.90
C ALA A 153 5.96 -15.58 -10.44
N ASN A 154 5.91 -14.34 -10.91
CA ASN A 154 5.87 -14.00 -12.34
C ASN A 154 7.26 -13.94 -12.99
N GLY A 155 8.34 -14.15 -12.22
CA GLY A 155 9.72 -14.08 -12.67
C GLY A 155 10.34 -12.67 -12.63
N ASP A 156 9.60 -11.65 -12.22
CA ASP A 156 10.12 -10.29 -12.06
C ASP A 156 11.01 -10.19 -10.82
N THR A 157 12.10 -9.45 -10.92
CA THR A 157 12.98 -9.16 -9.78
C THR A 157 12.63 -7.81 -9.18
N VAL A 158 12.30 -7.80 -7.90
CA VAL A 158 11.88 -6.62 -7.13
C VAL A 158 12.90 -6.33 -6.04
N THR A 159 13.35 -5.08 -5.92
CA THR A 159 14.27 -4.67 -4.84
C THR A 159 13.58 -4.68 -3.48
N THR A 160 14.34 -5.09 -2.46
CA THR A 160 13.89 -5.05 -1.06
C THR A 160 14.59 -3.93 -0.27
N LEU A 161 15.42 -3.13 -0.92
CA LEU A 161 16.22 -2.09 -0.29
C LEU A 161 15.61 -0.70 -0.41
N SER A 162 14.73 -0.51 -1.39
CA SER A 162 14.09 0.77 -1.61
C SER A 162 12.61 0.63 -1.96
N TYR A 163 11.83 1.65 -1.64
CA TYR A 163 10.39 1.71 -1.89
C TYR A 163 10.00 3.09 -2.40
N LYS A 164 9.23 3.13 -3.47
CA LYS A 164 8.75 4.37 -4.07
C LYS A 164 7.28 4.59 -3.72
N ILE A 165 6.95 5.80 -3.26
CA ILE A 165 5.56 6.25 -3.11
C ILE A 165 5.31 7.31 -4.16
N VAL A 166 4.28 7.11 -4.98
CA VAL A 166 3.75 8.11 -5.92
C VAL A 166 2.40 8.55 -5.39
N PHE A 167 2.18 9.86 -5.27
CA PHE A 167 0.91 10.37 -4.75
C PHE A 167 0.40 11.57 -5.54
N SER A 168 -0.93 11.64 -5.66
CA SER A 168 -1.63 12.66 -6.44
C SER A 168 -3.04 12.93 -5.87
N ASP A 169 -3.72 13.94 -6.41
CA ASP A 169 -5.15 14.19 -6.22
C ASP A 169 -5.86 14.19 -7.58
N GLN A 170 -5.52 13.18 -8.40
CA GLN A 170 -5.97 13.06 -9.77
C GLN A 170 -6.69 11.73 -9.98
N PHE A 171 -7.73 11.76 -10.79
CA PHE A 171 -8.33 10.56 -11.34
C PHE A 171 -7.55 10.11 -12.58
N THR A 172 -7.18 8.84 -12.63
CA THR A 172 -6.68 8.18 -13.86
C THR A 172 -7.84 7.64 -14.68
N THR A 173 -8.93 7.27 -14.02
CA THR A 173 -10.18 6.77 -14.62
C THR A 173 -11.36 7.23 -13.78
N ALA A 174 -12.57 7.21 -14.34
CA ALA A 174 -13.79 7.41 -13.56
C ALA A 174 -13.88 6.36 -12.44
N PRO A 175 -14.50 6.69 -11.28
CA PRO A 175 -14.81 5.71 -10.25
C PRO A 175 -15.63 4.56 -10.84
N LYS A 176 -15.46 3.35 -10.27
CA LYS A 176 -16.13 2.14 -10.75
C LYS A 176 -17.66 2.31 -10.83
N ALA A 177 -18.26 2.94 -9.84
CA ALA A 177 -19.68 3.15 -9.74
C ALA A 177 -20.14 4.55 -10.23
N TRP A 178 -19.53 5.06 -11.31
CA TRP A 178 -20.01 6.27 -11.98
C TRP A 178 -20.79 5.88 -13.24
N GLU A 179 -22.11 5.74 -13.11
CA GLU A 179 -22.98 5.39 -14.23
C GLU A 179 -23.26 6.62 -15.11
N LYS A 180 -22.71 6.60 -16.32
CA LYS A 180 -22.82 7.73 -17.25
C LYS A 180 -24.26 8.07 -17.60
N GLY A 181 -25.14 7.08 -17.75
CA GLY A 181 -26.56 7.27 -18.04
C GLY A 181 -27.33 8.01 -16.95
N LEU A 182 -26.82 8.00 -15.71
CA LEU A 182 -27.43 8.68 -14.55
C LEU A 182 -26.71 9.98 -14.20
N LEU A 183 -25.38 9.96 -14.16
CA LEU A 183 -24.56 11.07 -13.69
C LEU A 183 -23.93 11.90 -14.83
N GLY A 184 -24.15 11.49 -16.09
CA GLY A 184 -23.53 12.10 -17.26
C GLY A 184 -22.03 11.82 -17.37
N VAL A 185 -21.36 12.50 -18.29
CA VAL A 185 -19.90 12.36 -18.48
C VAL A 185 -19.18 12.69 -17.17
N PHE A 186 -18.26 11.79 -16.77
CA PHE A 186 -17.44 11.99 -15.58
C PHE A 186 -16.49 13.18 -15.75
N THR A 187 -16.43 14.04 -14.72
CA THR A 187 -15.33 14.97 -14.49
C THR A 187 -15.01 15.01 -13.00
N GLN A 188 -13.74 15.26 -12.67
CA GLN A 188 -13.32 15.39 -11.27
C GLN A 188 -14.12 16.49 -10.55
N GLN A 189 -14.40 17.62 -11.23
CA GLN A 189 -15.19 18.72 -10.68
C GLN A 189 -16.61 18.27 -10.28
N LYS A 190 -17.31 17.51 -11.14
CA LYS A 190 -18.65 16.97 -10.84
C LYS A 190 -18.61 16.04 -9.64
N PHE A 191 -17.62 15.16 -9.58
CA PHE A 191 -17.44 14.23 -8.49
C PHE A 191 -17.19 14.95 -7.16
N GLU A 192 -16.22 15.88 -7.13
CA GLU A 192 -15.88 16.65 -5.94
C GLU A 192 -17.07 17.49 -5.46
N LEU A 193 -17.78 18.13 -6.39
CA LEU A 193 -18.96 18.93 -6.06
C LEU A 193 -20.09 18.07 -5.46
N ALA A 194 -20.38 16.91 -6.06
CA ALA A 194 -21.40 16.00 -5.52
C ALA A 194 -21.03 15.49 -4.13
N CYS A 195 -19.79 15.08 -3.92
CA CYS A 195 -19.30 14.65 -2.61
C CYS A 195 -19.41 15.76 -1.55
N LYS A 196 -19.08 17.01 -1.92
CA LYS A 196 -19.15 18.17 -1.03
C LYS A 196 -20.59 18.54 -0.69
N VAL A 197 -21.46 18.67 -1.68
CA VAL A 197 -22.85 19.16 -1.51
C VAL A 197 -23.69 18.15 -0.75
N LEU A 198 -23.53 16.87 -1.04
CA LEU A 198 -24.34 15.78 -0.46
C LEU A 198 -23.64 15.07 0.72
N ASP A 199 -22.49 15.59 1.16
CA ASP A 199 -21.64 14.98 2.21
C ASP A 199 -21.34 13.50 2.01
N LEU A 200 -21.08 13.10 0.75
CA LEU A 200 -20.79 11.71 0.41
C LEU A 200 -19.34 11.36 0.77
N ASN A 201 -19.14 10.10 1.11
CA ASN A 201 -17.77 9.59 1.22
C ASN A 201 -17.25 9.23 -0.20
N PRO A 202 -16.19 9.90 -0.69
CA PRO A 202 -15.62 9.62 -2.00
C PRO A 202 -15.27 8.14 -2.23
N ALA A 203 -14.83 7.41 -1.18
CA ALA A 203 -14.49 6.01 -1.27
C ALA A 203 -15.70 5.11 -1.60
N ASP A 204 -16.93 5.54 -1.28
CA ASP A 204 -18.13 4.75 -1.53
C ASP A 204 -18.41 4.55 -3.03
N PHE A 205 -17.86 5.41 -3.89
CA PHE A 205 -17.94 5.23 -5.35
C PHE A 205 -17.13 4.03 -5.90
N ASN A 206 -16.34 3.37 -5.06
CA ASN A 206 -15.68 2.10 -5.38
C ASN A 206 -16.38 0.87 -4.77
N ASP A 207 -17.51 1.08 -4.10
CA ASP A 207 -18.30 0.04 -3.42
C ASP A 207 -19.71 -0.03 -4.03
N ASP A 208 -19.95 -1.06 -4.85
CA ASP A 208 -21.22 -1.25 -5.56
C ASP A 208 -22.40 -1.47 -4.59
N SER A 209 -22.13 -1.90 -3.35
CA SER A 209 -23.17 -2.10 -2.33
C SER A 209 -23.65 -0.77 -1.74
N LYS A 210 -22.82 0.25 -1.75
CA LYS A 210 -23.14 1.60 -1.27
C LYS A 210 -23.59 2.52 -2.40
N MET A 211 -22.88 2.48 -3.54
CA MET A 211 -23.16 3.33 -4.69
C MET A 211 -24.04 2.59 -5.71
N THR A 212 -25.22 2.19 -5.24
CA THR A 212 -26.25 1.52 -6.06
C THR A 212 -26.80 2.47 -7.15
N LEU A 213 -27.49 1.92 -8.18
CA LEU A 213 -28.17 2.74 -9.20
C LEU A 213 -29.21 3.68 -8.56
N ALA A 214 -29.90 3.26 -7.50
CA ALA A 214 -30.84 4.11 -6.77
C ALA A 214 -30.12 5.29 -6.09
N MET A 215 -28.95 5.05 -5.50
CA MET A 215 -28.13 6.11 -4.90
C MET A 215 -27.61 7.08 -5.98
N GLN A 216 -27.17 6.59 -7.12
CA GLN A 216 -26.74 7.43 -8.22
C GLN A 216 -27.90 8.25 -8.82
N SER A 217 -29.10 7.68 -8.91
CA SER A 217 -30.31 8.43 -9.33
C SER A 217 -30.65 9.55 -8.34
N TYR A 218 -30.53 9.27 -7.03
CA TYR A 218 -30.69 10.29 -5.99
C TYR A 218 -29.66 11.42 -6.15
N ILE A 219 -28.36 11.07 -6.29
CA ILE A 219 -27.28 12.04 -6.52
C ILE A 219 -27.59 12.90 -7.75
N SER A 220 -28.01 12.27 -8.86
CA SER A 220 -28.37 12.99 -10.10
C SER A 220 -29.47 14.03 -9.85
N ALA A 221 -30.56 13.63 -9.20
CA ALA A 221 -31.71 14.51 -8.94
C ALA A 221 -31.34 15.70 -8.03
N GLU A 222 -30.64 15.43 -6.93
CA GLU A 222 -30.23 16.47 -5.98
C GLU A 222 -29.22 17.43 -6.62
N MET A 223 -28.24 16.92 -7.37
CA MET A 223 -27.24 17.76 -7.99
C MET A 223 -27.80 18.59 -9.15
N GLN A 224 -28.75 18.07 -9.92
CA GLN A 224 -29.50 18.88 -10.90
C GLN A 224 -30.25 20.02 -10.24
N SER A 225 -30.94 19.76 -9.11
CA SER A 225 -31.64 20.76 -8.33
C SER A 225 -30.68 21.83 -7.80
N TYR A 226 -29.57 21.39 -7.20
CA TYR A 226 -28.53 22.28 -6.69
C TYR A 226 -27.97 23.21 -7.79
N VAL A 227 -27.53 22.64 -8.92
CA VAL A 227 -26.95 23.41 -10.04
C VAL A 227 -27.96 24.42 -10.63
N LYS A 228 -29.23 24.01 -10.72
CA LYS A 228 -30.31 24.90 -11.17
C LYS A 228 -30.50 26.11 -10.25
N GLU A 229 -30.44 25.89 -8.93
CA GLU A 229 -30.49 26.98 -7.95
C GLU A 229 -29.26 27.90 -8.04
N GLN A 230 -28.05 27.35 -8.21
CA GLN A 230 -26.84 28.15 -8.40
C GLN A 230 -26.94 29.02 -9.70
N GLN A 231 -27.50 28.46 -10.76
CA GLN A 231 -27.75 29.21 -12.00
C GLN A 231 -28.74 30.36 -11.79
N LYS A 232 -29.80 30.15 -10.98
CA LYS A 232 -30.77 31.22 -10.68
C LYS A 232 -30.13 32.32 -9.83
N LEU A 233 -29.35 32.00 -8.81
CA LEU A 233 -28.61 32.96 -7.99
C LEU A 233 -27.67 33.80 -8.85
N ARG A 234 -26.90 33.14 -9.74
CA ARG A 234 -25.99 33.80 -10.68
C ARG A 234 -26.73 34.78 -11.60
N ASN A 235 -27.89 34.37 -12.16
CA ASN A 235 -28.67 35.21 -13.07
C ASN A 235 -29.26 36.42 -12.35
N ASN A 236 -29.55 36.31 -11.05
CA ASN A 236 -30.02 37.40 -10.20
C ASN A 236 -28.91 38.35 -9.73
N GLY A 237 -27.63 38.03 -10.00
CA GLY A 237 -26.49 38.77 -9.47
C GLY A 237 -26.22 38.52 -7.99
N GLU A 238 -26.74 37.43 -7.44
CA GLU A 238 -26.56 37.00 -6.08
C GLU A 238 -25.31 36.13 -5.93
N ALA A 239 -24.82 35.93 -4.72
CA ALA A 239 -23.70 35.03 -4.44
C ALA A 239 -24.07 33.58 -4.78
N TYR A 240 -23.24 32.91 -5.57
CA TYR A 240 -23.42 31.52 -6.01
C TYR A 240 -22.15 30.72 -5.91
N ASP A 241 -22.26 29.37 -5.93
CA ASP A 241 -21.09 28.48 -5.98
C ASP A 241 -20.55 28.37 -7.42
N ALA A 242 -19.38 28.95 -7.67
CA ALA A 242 -18.72 28.92 -8.98
C ALA A 242 -18.37 27.47 -9.42
N ASN A 243 -18.22 26.52 -8.46
CA ASN A 243 -17.94 25.11 -8.79
C ASN A 243 -19.14 24.40 -9.46
N ALA A 244 -20.33 25.01 -9.47
CA ALA A 244 -21.48 24.50 -10.22
C ALA A 244 -21.40 24.75 -11.74
N PHE A 245 -20.34 25.41 -12.21
CA PHE A 245 -20.14 25.77 -13.60
C PHE A 245 -18.79 25.30 -14.12
N ASP A 246 -18.73 24.92 -15.40
CA ASP A 246 -17.48 24.54 -16.06
C ASP A 246 -16.59 25.75 -16.37
N ALA A 247 -15.41 25.51 -16.93
CA ALA A 247 -14.44 26.56 -17.29
C ALA A 247 -15.00 27.57 -18.36
N ASN A 248 -16.03 27.17 -19.10
CA ASN A 248 -16.71 28.02 -20.10
C ASN A 248 -17.91 28.76 -19.50
N GLY A 249 -18.19 28.54 -18.21
CA GLY A 249 -19.32 29.14 -17.51
C GLY A 249 -20.66 28.44 -17.76
N ASN A 250 -20.67 27.23 -18.32
CA ASN A 250 -21.89 26.43 -18.46
C ASN A 250 -22.18 25.69 -17.16
N ALA A 251 -23.45 25.58 -16.80
CA ALA A 251 -23.90 24.80 -15.65
C ALA A 251 -23.56 23.32 -15.83
N LEU A 252 -23.01 22.69 -14.77
CA LEU A 252 -22.68 21.27 -14.78
C LEU A 252 -23.94 20.42 -14.96
N GLN A 253 -23.83 19.34 -15.72
CA GLN A 253 -24.97 18.44 -16.01
C GLN A 253 -24.75 17.08 -15.36
N TYR A 254 -25.71 16.65 -14.52
CA TYR A 254 -25.74 15.35 -13.84
C TYR A 254 -26.80 14.43 -14.48
N TYR A 255 -26.78 14.32 -15.80
CA TYR A 255 -27.63 13.41 -16.58
C TYR A 255 -26.98 13.20 -17.96
N GLU A 256 -27.41 12.19 -18.67
CA GLU A 256 -27.02 12.03 -20.07
C GLU A 256 -27.87 12.96 -20.95
N VAL A 257 -27.20 13.67 -21.86
CA VAL A 257 -27.83 14.55 -22.85
C VAL A 257 -28.03 13.79 -24.15
#